data_b3047e8c4635eac768fbcd6c669f2ece
#
_entry.id   b3047e8c4635eac768fbcd6c669f2ece
#
_cell.length_a   1.000
_cell.length_b   1.000
_cell.length_c   1.000
_cell.angle_alpha   90.00
_cell.angle_beta   90.00
_cell.angle_gamma   90.00
#
_symmetry.space_group_name_H-M   'P 1'
#
loop_
_entity.id
_entity.type
_entity.pdbx_description
1 polymer ?
#
loop_
_entity_poly.entity_id
_entity_poly.type
_entity_poly.pdbx_seq_one_letter_code
_entity_poly.pdbx_strand_id
1 'polypeptide(L)'
;RNKVKQVKFPFHLRVPKWCKQAEIRVNGKMEQTVKGGKIAIVDRIWKRNDKIELYLPMEVFTSTWYENAVSIERGPLVYALKMEENWEKKEFKDSWYGSYYYQVTSSDPWNYGLADFDRNRMNEVAQVSINSQKQQLDFPWNQENAPVEIKMKARLIPTWTVYNEMAGPQPFSFCGSAEGGEQEITL
;
A
#
# COMPACT_ATOMS: atom_id res chain seq x y z
N ARG A 1 -7.25 -33.54 35.61
CA ARG A 1 -7.39 -32.09 35.27
C ARG A 1 -8.72 -31.96 34.51
N ASN A 2 -9.73 -31.34 35.14
CA ASN A 2 -10.99 -31.00 34.45
C ASN A 2 -10.67 -30.00 33.34
N LYS A 3 -10.79 -30.42 32.07
CA LYS A 3 -10.66 -29.52 30.93
C LYS A 3 -11.93 -28.68 30.88
N VAL A 4 -11.76 -27.36 31.07
CA VAL A 4 -12.84 -26.39 30.86
C VAL A 4 -13.34 -26.57 29.42
N LYS A 5 -14.62 -26.94 29.29
CA LYS A 5 -15.23 -27.20 27.96
C LYS A 5 -15.68 -25.92 27.26
N GLN A 6 -15.93 -24.86 28.04
CA GLN A 6 -16.42 -23.57 27.56
C GLN A 6 -16.07 -22.47 28.57
N VAL A 7 -15.90 -21.24 28.07
CA VAL A 7 -15.58 -20.07 28.87
C VAL A 7 -16.24 -18.83 28.28
N LYS A 8 -16.79 -17.96 29.14
CA LYS A 8 -17.36 -16.68 28.71
C LYS A 8 -16.31 -15.58 28.81
N PHE A 9 -16.04 -14.88 27.71
CA PHE A 9 -15.22 -13.68 27.70
C PHE A 9 -15.51 -12.84 26.46
N PRO A 10 -15.28 -11.50 26.51
CA PRO A 10 -15.34 -10.63 25.35
C PRO A 10 -14.06 -10.76 24.54
N PHE A 11 -14.18 -10.97 23.24
CA PHE A 11 -13.07 -10.93 22.30
C PHE A 11 -13.03 -9.55 21.66
N HIS A 12 -11.92 -8.82 21.80
CA HIS A 12 -11.75 -7.47 21.29
C HIS A 12 -10.94 -7.51 20.00
N LEU A 13 -11.52 -7.00 18.89
CA LEU A 13 -10.92 -6.98 17.57
C LEU A 13 -10.77 -5.53 17.10
N ARG A 14 -9.55 -5.11 16.82
CA ARG A 14 -9.28 -3.78 16.29
C ARG A 14 -9.59 -3.75 14.80
N VAL A 15 -10.47 -2.82 14.37
CA VAL A 15 -10.74 -2.52 12.97
C VAL A 15 -9.95 -1.26 12.59
N PRO A 16 -8.97 -1.35 11.68
CA PRO A 16 -8.16 -0.21 11.25
C PRO A 16 -8.99 0.88 10.56
N LYS A 17 -8.51 2.14 10.60
CA LYS A 17 -9.22 3.27 9.96
C LYS A 17 -9.36 3.14 8.45
N TRP A 18 -8.39 2.51 7.78
CA TRP A 18 -8.42 2.31 6.33
C TRP A 18 -9.50 1.33 5.86
N CYS A 19 -9.98 0.44 6.73
CA CYS A 19 -11.06 -0.47 6.42
C CYS A 19 -12.41 0.26 6.60
N LYS A 20 -13.15 0.48 5.52
CA LYS A 20 -14.46 1.15 5.60
C LYS A 20 -15.43 0.40 6.51
N GLN A 21 -15.51 -0.92 6.33
CA GLN A 21 -16.39 -1.79 7.09
C GLN A 21 -15.81 -3.20 7.15
N ALA A 22 -15.57 -3.68 8.36
CA ALA A 22 -15.11 -5.04 8.62
C ALA A 22 -16.30 -5.97 8.84
N GLU A 23 -16.13 -7.24 8.47
CA GLU A 23 -17.04 -8.33 8.81
C GLU A 23 -16.41 -9.24 9.83
N ILE A 24 -17.18 -9.60 10.85
CA ILE A 24 -16.77 -10.58 11.86
C ILE A 24 -17.69 -11.78 11.75
N ARG A 25 -17.08 -12.95 11.63
CA ARG A 25 -17.77 -14.22 11.57
C ARG A 25 -17.32 -15.15 12.69
N VAL A 26 -18.26 -15.91 13.22
CA VAL A 26 -17.96 -16.95 14.20
C VAL A 26 -18.51 -18.27 13.66
N ASN A 27 -17.61 -19.25 13.51
CA ASN A 27 -17.93 -20.54 12.94
C ASN A 27 -18.61 -20.43 11.55
N GLY A 28 -18.12 -19.50 10.72
CA GLY A 28 -18.63 -19.22 9.39
C GLY A 28 -19.93 -18.38 9.34
N LYS A 29 -20.56 -18.09 10.47
CA LYS A 29 -21.77 -17.27 10.52
C LYS A 29 -21.44 -15.80 10.79
N MET A 30 -22.13 -14.90 10.09
CA MET A 30 -22.03 -13.47 10.33
C MET A 30 -22.46 -13.14 11.76
N GLU A 31 -21.59 -12.50 12.50
CA GLU A 31 -21.84 -12.05 13.89
C GLU A 31 -22.14 -10.56 13.90
N GLN A 32 -21.28 -9.74 13.29
CA GLN A 32 -21.46 -8.30 13.20
C GLN A 32 -20.62 -7.66 12.10
N THR A 33 -20.99 -6.44 11.72
CA THR A 33 -20.18 -5.55 10.89
C THR A 33 -19.77 -4.31 11.68
N VAL A 34 -18.54 -3.83 11.49
CA VAL A 34 -17.99 -2.73 12.29
C VAL A 34 -17.24 -1.76 11.38
N LYS A 35 -17.52 -0.46 11.53
CA LYS A 35 -16.80 0.59 10.80
C LYS A 35 -15.35 0.71 11.24
N GLY A 36 -14.51 1.14 10.32
CA GLY A 36 -13.09 1.40 10.58
C GLY A 36 -12.84 2.40 11.72
N GLY A 37 -11.69 2.23 12.38
CA GLY A 37 -11.28 3.03 13.53
C GLY A 37 -11.95 2.65 14.86
N LYS A 38 -12.66 1.53 14.90
CA LYS A 38 -13.36 1.01 16.08
C LYS A 38 -12.73 -0.26 16.61
N ILE A 39 -13.09 -0.60 17.83
CA ILE A 39 -12.87 -1.93 18.40
C ILE A 39 -14.20 -2.66 18.40
N ALA A 40 -14.24 -3.80 17.74
CA ALA A 40 -15.37 -4.72 17.80
C ALA A 40 -15.26 -5.58 19.05
N ILE A 41 -16.38 -5.83 19.70
CA ILE A 41 -16.45 -6.68 20.90
C ILE A 41 -17.43 -7.82 20.63
N VAL A 42 -16.95 -9.05 20.72
CA VAL A 42 -17.74 -10.26 20.59
C VAL A 42 -17.80 -10.93 21.97
N ASP A 43 -18.81 -10.62 22.76
CA ASP A 43 -19.02 -11.20 24.11
C ASP A 43 -19.91 -12.42 24.03
N ARG A 44 -19.34 -13.60 24.23
CA ARG A 44 -20.06 -14.87 24.15
C ARG A 44 -19.38 -15.97 24.98
N ILE A 45 -20.08 -17.08 25.10
CA ILE A 45 -19.51 -18.32 25.64
C ILE A 45 -18.77 -19.04 24.51
N TRP A 46 -17.45 -19.11 24.63
CA TRP A 46 -16.56 -19.77 23.68
C TRP A 46 -16.43 -21.26 24.02
N LYS A 47 -16.49 -22.08 22.98
CA LYS A 47 -16.25 -23.52 23.07
C LYS A 47 -14.88 -23.87 22.48
N ARG A 48 -14.39 -25.04 22.80
CA ARG A 48 -13.18 -25.55 22.17
C ARG A 48 -13.38 -25.65 20.66
N ASN A 49 -12.43 -25.16 19.88
CA ASN A 49 -12.41 -25.10 18.42
C ASN A 49 -13.40 -24.08 17.80
N ASP A 50 -14.02 -23.20 18.58
CA ASP A 50 -14.69 -22.05 17.97
C ASP A 50 -13.66 -21.23 17.16
N LYS A 51 -14.05 -20.82 15.96
CA LYS A 51 -13.25 -20.05 15.03
C LYS A 51 -13.86 -18.67 14.88
N ILE A 52 -13.09 -17.63 15.16
CA ILE A 52 -13.43 -16.25 14.85
C ILE A 52 -12.65 -15.80 13.63
N GLU A 53 -13.32 -15.14 12.69
CA GLU A 53 -12.76 -14.63 11.45
C GLU A 53 -13.06 -13.15 11.37
N LEU A 54 -12.00 -12.36 11.15
CA LEU A 54 -12.09 -10.94 10.90
C LEU A 54 -11.72 -10.69 9.44
N TYR A 55 -12.69 -10.25 8.65
CA TYR A 55 -12.48 -9.88 7.25
C TYR A 55 -12.38 -8.36 7.14
N LEU A 56 -11.28 -7.90 6.56
CA LEU A 56 -10.92 -6.49 6.39
C LEU A 56 -10.82 -6.17 4.89
N PRO A 57 -11.89 -5.76 4.22
CA PRO A 57 -11.83 -5.36 2.81
C PRO A 57 -10.81 -4.24 2.60
N MET A 58 -9.96 -4.41 1.58
CA MET A 58 -8.95 -3.44 1.20
C MET A 58 -9.35 -2.79 -0.13
N GLU A 59 -9.66 -1.51 -0.08
CA GLU A 59 -9.92 -0.69 -1.25
C GLU A 59 -8.70 0.17 -1.56
N VAL A 60 -8.55 0.58 -2.83
CA VAL A 60 -7.57 1.59 -3.22
C VAL A 60 -8.13 2.95 -2.86
N PHE A 61 -7.35 3.74 -2.17
CA PHE A 61 -7.68 5.12 -1.81
C PHE A 61 -6.43 6.01 -1.92
N THR A 62 -6.65 7.32 -1.81
CA THR A 62 -5.56 8.29 -1.87
C THR A 62 -5.58 9.20 -0.66
N SER A 63 -4.40 9.54 -0.17
CA SER A 63 -4.19 10.71 0.69
C SER A 63 -3.53 11.84 -0.10
N THR A 64 -3.88 13.07 0.24
CA THR A 64 -3.36 14.28 -0.41
C THR A 64 -2.38 14.98 0.51
N TRP A 65 -1.30 15.40 -0.08
CA TRP A 65 -0.19 16.07 0.59
C TRP A 65 0.04 17.45 0.00
N TYR A 66 1.17 18.06 0.32
CA TYR A 66 1.58 19.36 -0.17
C TYR A 66 1.56 19.40 -1.71
N GLU A 67 1.18 20.56 -2.29
CA GLU A 67 1.10 20.80 -3.74
C GLU A 67 0.26 19.76 -4.52
N ASN A 68 -0.81 19.28 -3.91
CA ASN A 68 -1.69 18.24 -4.47
C ASN A 68 -1.02 16.91 -4.82
N ALA A 69 0.17 16.64 -4.27
CA ALA A 69 0.73 15.30 -4.36
C ALA A 69 -0.19 14.29 -3.69
N VAL A 70 -0.27 13.12 -4.27
CA VAL A 70 -1.10 12.03 -3.75
C VAL A 70 -0.26 10.80 -3.47
N SER A 71 -0.58 10.13 -2.36
CA SER A 71 -0.12 8.76 -2.13
C SER A 71 -1.21 7.80 -2.56
N ILE A 72 -0.84 6.73 -3.23
CA ILE A 72 -1.75 5.62 -3.54
C ILE A 72 -1.62 4.59 -2.43
N GLU A 73 -2.74 4.24 -1.82
CA GLU A 73 -2.79 3.38 -0.65
C GLU A 73 -3.83 2.26 -0.86
N ARG A 74 -3.55 1.10 -0.28
CA ARG A 74 -4.51 -0.02 -0.24
C ARG A 74 -4.33 -0.79 1.06
N GLY A 75 -5.34 -0.73 1.91
CA GLY A 75 -5.21 -1.29 3.26
C GLY A 75 -4.10 -0.59 4.05
N PRO A 76 -3.15 -1.33 4.64
CA PRO A 76 -2.02 -0.75 5.36
C PRO A 76 -0.82 -0.39 4.48
N LEU A 77 -0.89 -0.62 3.17
CA LEU A 77 0.23 -0.45 2.24
C LEU A 77 0.16 0.90 1.53
N VAL A 78 1.32 1.51 1.34
CA VAL A 78 1.55 2.67 0.48
C VAL A 78 2.34 2.18 -0.73
N TYR A 79 1.96 2.63 -1.91
CA TYR A 79 2.55 2.20 -3.17
C TYR A 79 3.43 3.30 -3.74
N ALA A 80 4.57 2.92 -4.30
CA ALA A 80 5.50 3.77 -5.01
C ALA A 80 5.58 3.36 -6.48
N LEU A 81 5.95 4.29 -7.34
CA LEU A 81 6.18 4.01 -8.76
C LEU A 81 7.29 2.96 -8.90
N LYS A 82 6.97 1.90 -9.63
CA LYS A 82 7.95 0.85 -9.97
C LYS A 82 8.83 1.35 -11.09
N MET A 83 10.13 1.50 -10.79
CA MET A 83 11.14 1.93 -11.75
C MET A 83 12.28 0.93 -11.77
N GLU A 84 12.94 0.77 -12.90
CA GLU A 84 14.16 -0.02 -12.99
C GLU A 84 15.26 0.58 -12.09
N GLU A 85 15.98 -0.26 -11.36
CA GLU A 85 17.00 0.16 -10.43
C GLU A 85 18.37 -0.32 -10.87
N ASN A 86 19.30 0.61 -11.00
CA ASN A 86 20.71 0.31 -11.19
C ASN A 86 21.48 0.55 -9.89
N TRP A 87 21.98 -0.53 -9.28
CA TRP A 87 22.65 -0.53 -8.00
C TRP A 87 24.17 -0.54 -8.19
N GLU A 88 24.84 0.53 -7.78
CA GLU A 88 26.30 0.63 -7.80
C GLU A 88 26.85 0.72 -6.38
N LYS A 89 27.73 -0.22 -6.01
CA LYS A 89 28.43 -0.18 -4.72
C LYS A 89 29.55 0.84 -4.78
N LYS A 90 29.52 1.82 -3.87
CA LYS A 90 30.58 2.83 -3.67
C LYS A 90 31.26 2.61 -2.33
N GLU A 91 32.57 2.77 -2.29
CA GLU A 91 33.33 2.68 -1.05
C GLU A 91 33.53 4.07 -0.43
N PHE A 92 33.40 4.13 0.90
CA PHE A 92 33.76 5.35 1.62
C PHE A 92 35.27 5.41 1.79
N LYS A 93 35.83 6.60 1.60
CA LYS A 93 37.23 6.88 1.94
C LYS A 93 37.45 6.96 3.46
N ASP A 94 36.40 7.22 4.22
CA ASP A 94 36.40 7.35 5.67
C ASP A 94 35.42 6.38 6.33
N SER A 95 35.89 5.65 7.33
CA SER A 95 35.16 4.54 7.94
C SER A 95 34.11 4.93 8.99
N TRP A 96 33.86 6.22 9.21
CA TRP A 96 32.87 6.68 10.23
C TRP A 96 31.43 6.22 9.96
N TYR A 97 31.05 6.05 8.69
CA TYR A 97 29.71 5.66 8.26
C TYR A 97 29.62 4.24 7.69
N GLY A 98 30.63 3.43 7.95
CA GLY A 98 30.75 2.10 7.36
C GLY A 98 31.76 2.08 6.20
N SER A 99 31.94 0.91 5.59
CA SER A 99 32.91 0.71 4.54
C SER A 99 32.38 1.02 3.13
N TYR A 100 31.08 1.06 2.94
CA TYR A 100 30.45 1.28 1.62
C TYR A 100 29.00 1.77 1.74
N TYR A 101 28.50 2.28 0.63
CA TYR A 101 27.08 2.56 0.40
C TYR A 101 26.68 2.11 -1.01
N TYR A 102 25.40 2.02 -1.26
CA TYR A 102 24.89 1.81 -2.60
C TYR A 102 24.33 3.13 -3.17
N GLN A 103 24.81 3.47 -4.36
CA GLN A 103 24.18 4.49 -5.19
C GLN A 103 23.17 3.80 -6.07
N VAL A 104 21.89 4.19 -5.96
CA VAL A 104 20.81 3.64 -6.77
C VAL A 104 20.35 4.71 -7.74
N THR A 105 20.35 4.37 -9.03
CA THR A 105 19.90 5.25 -10.11
C THR A 105 18.86 4.55 -10.96
N SER A 106 18.03 5.32 -11.65
CA SER A 106 17.07 4.82 -12.63
C SER A 106 17.17 5.66 -13.91
N SER A 107 16.98 5.01 -15.05
CA SER A 107 16.79 5.67 -16.34
C SER A 107 15.30 5.86 -16.68
N ASP A 108 14.41 5.24 -15.89
CA ASP A 108 12.97 5.37 -16.11
C ASP A 108 12.48 6.77 -15.72
N PRO A 109 11.47 7.29 -16.42
CA PRO A 109 10.84 8.53 -16.02
C PRO A 109 10.07 8.35 -14.70
N TRP A 110 10.14 9.36 -13.84
CA TRP A 110 9.46 9.41 -12.55
C TRP A 110 8.35 10.47 -12.50
N ASN A 111 8.36 11.41 -13.44
CA ASN A 111 7.59 12.62 -13.46
C ASN A 111 6.20 12.41 -14.08
N TYR A 112 5.41 11.54 -13.47
CA TYR A 112 4.07 11.20 -13.90
C TYR A 112 2.99 11.92 -13.09
N GLY A 113 2.01 12.51 -13.78
CA GLY A 113 0.73 12.89 -13.22
C GLY A 113 -0.31 11.80 -13.49
N LEU A 114 -1.13 11.48 -12.50
CA LEU A 114 -2.21 10.51 -12.68
C LEU A 114 -3.24 11.04 -13.70
N ALA A 115 -3.58 10.20 -14.68
CA ALA A 115 -4.66 10.47 -15.60
C ALA A 115 -6.00 10.06 -14.97
N ASP A 116 -7.09 10.75 -15.35
CA ASP A 116 -8.46 10.47 -14.88
C ASP A 116 -8.59 10.38 -13.35
N PHE A 117 -7.80 11.18 -12.63
CA PHE A 117 -7.79 11.16 -11.18
C PHE A 117 -9.12 11.61 -10.60
N ASP A 118 -9.86 10.68 -10.00
CA ASP A 118 -11.02 10.95 -9.15
C ASP A 118 -10.88 10.16 -7.85
N ARG A 119 -10.72 10.88 -6.75
CA ARG A 119 -10.54 10.31 -5.41
C ARG A 119 -11.64 9.33 -5.01
N ASN A 120 -12.86 9.55 -5.49
CA ASN A 120 -14.02 8.73 -5.14
C ASN A 120 -14.11 7.45 -6.01
N ARG A 121 -13.36 7.40 -7.10
CA ARG A 121 -13.42 6.32 -8.08
C ARG A 121 -12.12 5.51 -8.18
N MET A 122 -11.25 5.62 -7.20
CA MET A 122 -9.93 4.96 -7.23
C MET A 122 -10.01 3.45 -7.46
N ASN A 123 -11.02 2.77 -6.90
CA ASN A 123 -11.21 1.33 -7.13
C ASN A 123 -11.68 0.98 -8.55
N GLU A 124 -12.18 1.94 -9.31
CA GLU A 124 -12.61 1.73 -10.70
C GLU A 124 -11.46 1.93 -11.68
N VAL A 125 -10.56 2.87 -11.38
CA VAL A 125 -9.45 3.25 -12.28
C VAL A 125 -8.15 2.50 -11.97
N ALA A 126 -7.98 2.02 -10.74
CA ALA A 126 -6.82 1.26 -10.30
C ALA A 126 -7.02 -0.23 -10.55
N GLN A 127 -6.14 -0.84 -11.32
CA GLN A 127 -6.15 -2.29 -11.57
C GLN A 127 -5.23 -2.98 -10.55
N VAL A 128 -5.82 -3.69 -9.60
CA VAL A 128 -5.07 -4.40 -8.56
C VAL A 128 -4.82 -5.84 -8.98
N SER A 129 -3.56 -6.25 -9.00
CA SER A 129 -3.16 -7.64 -9.18
C SER A 129 -2.54 -8.21 -7.91
N ILE A 130 -2.93 -9.43 -7.55
CA ILE A 130 -2.44 -10.10 -6.34
C ILE A 130 -1.84 -11.46 -6.74
N ASN A 131 -0.57 -11.67 -6.39
CA ASN A 131 0.11 -12.95 -6.59
C ASN A 131 0.28 -13.66 -5.24
N SER A 132 -0.57 -14.65 -4.98
CA SER A 132 -0.56 -15.40 -3.73
C SER A 132 0.70 -16.24 -3.51
N GLN A 133 1.41 -16.63 -4.58
CA GLN A 133 2.67 -17.38 -4.46
C GLN A 133 3.78 -16.48 -3.92
N LYS A 134 3.83 -15.22 -4.35
CA LYS A 134 4.81 -14.25 -3.84
C LYS A 134 4.58 -13.90 -2.37
N GLN A 135 3.35 -14.00 -1.86
CA GLN A 135 3.04 -13.77 -0.45
C GLN A 135 3.71 -14.78 0.50
N GLN A 136 4.17 -15.91 0.00
CA GLN A 136 4.79 -16.98 0.78
C GLN A 136 6.32 -16.85 0.89
N LEU A 137 6.90 -15.83 0.26
CA LEU A 137 8.34 -15.57 0.32
C LEU A 137 8.71 -14.95 1.68
N ASP A 138 9.90 -15.25 2.16
CA ASP A 138 10.42 -14.71 3.43
C ASP A 138 10.56 -13.17 3.39
N PHE A 139 10.87 -12.61 2.22
CA PHE A 139 10.96 -11.17 1.99
C PHE A 139 10.28 -10.76 0.67
N PRO A 140 8.96 -10.59 0.67
CA PRO A 140 8.20 -10.28 -0.55
C PRO A 140 8.22 -8.79 -0.96
N TRP A 141 8.87 -7.91 -0.17
CA TRP A 141 8.76 -6.46 -0.31
C TRP A 141 9.93 -5.84 -1.11
N ASN A 142 10.22 -6.40 -2.25
CA ASN A 142 11.11 -5.81 -3.25
C ASN A 142 10.38 -5.77 -4.61
N GLN A 143 10.95 -5.09 -5.60
CA GLN A 143 10.32 -4.90 -6.90
C GLN A 143 9.96 -6.20 -7.63
N GLU A 144 10.77 -7.25 -7.48
CA GLU A 144 10.56 -8.53 -8.15
C GLU A 144 9.49 -9.38 -7.45
N ASN A 145 9.45 -9.30 -6.12
CA ASN A 145 8.69 -10.20 -5.27
C ASN A 145 7.44 -9.56 -4.65
N ALA A 146 7.19 -8.27 -4.90
CA ALA A 146 5.98 -7.62 -4.39
C ALA A 146 4.72 -8.43 -4.74
N PRO A 147 3.94 -8.87 -3.73
CA PRO A 147 2.80 -9.75 -3.97
C PRO A 147 1.57 -9.01 -4.48
N VAL A 148 1.57 -7.69 -4.41
CA VAL A 148 0.47 -6.84 -4.86
C VAL A 148 1.04 -5.71 -5.69
N GLU A 149 0.53 -5.54 -6.89
CA GLU A 149 0.85 -4.45 -7.80
C GLU A 149 -0.43 -3.70 -8.15
N ILE A 150 -0.33 -2.38 -8.36
CA ILE A 150 -1.42 -1.54 -8.82
C ILE A 150 -1.01 -0.90 -10.13
N LYS A 151 -1.81 -1.08 -11.18
CA LYS A 151 -1.62 -0.42 -12.46
C LYS A 151 -2.61 0.71 -12.61
N MET A 152 -2.13 1.84 -13.10
CA MET A 152 -2.91 3.05 -13.30
C MET A 152 -2.48 3.77 -14.58
N LYS A 153 -3.39 4.56 -15.14
CA LYS A 153 -3.06 5.45 -16.24
C LYS A 153 -2.42 6.74 -15.72
N ALA A 154 -1.38 7.16 -16.39
CA ALA A 154 -0.66 8.39 -16.08
C ALA A 154 -0.21 9.09 -17.35
N ARG A 155 0.19 10.36 -17.23
CA ARG A 155 0.80 11.16 -18.30
C ARG A 155 2.10 11.73 -17.81
N LEU A 156 3.07 11.78 -18.69
CA LEU A 156 4.35 12.41 -18.42
C LEU A 156 4.17 13.92 -18.27
N ILE A 157 4.86 14.52 -17.31
CA ILE A 157 4.89 15.96 -17.10
C ILE A 157 6.33 16.45 -17.26
N PRO A 158 6.74 16.87 -18.47
CA PRO A 158 8.13 17.18 -18.80
C PRO A 158 8.73 18.33 -17.99
N THR A 159 7.88 19.21 -17.48
CA THR A 159 8.32 20.36 -16.64
C THR A 159 8.76 19.95 -15.25
N TRP A 160 8.46 18.73 -14.81
CA TRP A 160 8.96 18.18 -13.57
C TRP A 160 10.33 17.55 -13.82
N THR A 161 11.37 18.29 -13.47
CA THR A 161 12.76 17.93 -13.79
C THR A 161 13.55 17.56 -12.55
N VAL A 162 14.65 16.87 -12.77
CA VAL A 162 15.63 16.52 -11.75
C VAL A 162 16.36 17.80 -11.31
N TYR A 163 16.60 17.94 -10.01
CA TYR A 163 17.39 18.98 -9.41
C TYR A 163 18.57 18.36 -8.64
N ASN A 164 19.78 18.74 -8.98
CA ASN A 164 21.00 18.16 -8.39
C ASN A 164 20.99 16.61 -8.43
N GLU A 165 20.63 16.04 -9.57
CA GLU A 165 20.56 14.58 -9.78
C GLU A 165 19.51 13.85 -8.92
N MET A 166 18.58 14.60 -8.32
CA MET A 166 17.49 14.07 -7.51
C MET A 166 16.15 14.64 -7.99
N ALA A 167 15.05 14.07 -7.54
CA ALA A 167 13.72 14.55 -7.89
C ALA A 167 13.39 15.97 -7.41
N GLY A 168 14.28 16.63 -6.69
CA GLY A 168 14.16 18.03 -6.31
C GLY A 168 13.00 18.33 -5.34
N PRO A 169 12.75 19.63 -5.10
CA PRO A 169 11.55 20.06 -4.39
C PRO A 169 10.30 19.62 -5.14
N GLN A 170 9.24 19.34 -4.40
CA GLN A 170 7.98 18.93 -4.98
C GLN A 170 7.48 19.95 -6.00
N PRO A 171 7.21 19.55 -7.26
CA PRO A 171 6.82 20.47 -8.31
C PRO A 171 5.40 21.00 -8.12
N PHE A 172 5.15 22.21 -8.62
CA PHE A 172 3.82 22.81 -8.61
C PHE A 172 2.89 22.12 -9.58
N SER A 173 1.69 21.76 -9.13
CA SER A 173 0.67 21.06 -9.91
C SER A 173 0.21 21.81 -11.17
N PHE A 174 0.32 23.15 -11.18
CA PHE A 174 -0.08 23.98 -12.31
C PHE A 174 0.99 24.14 -13.39
N CYS A 175 2.19 23.65 -13.16
CA CYS A 175 3.33 23.89 -14.06
C CYS A 175 3.40 22.94 -15.24
N GLY A 176 2.44 22.06 -15.43
CA GLY A 176 2.60 21.04 -16.42
C GLY A 176 1.40 20.87 -17.32
N SER A 177 1.54 21.24 -18.58
CA SER A 177 0.80 20.54 -19.60
C SER A 177 1.38 19.14 -19.69
N ALA A 178 0.55 18.12 -19.44
CA ALA A 178 0.93 16.76 -19.73
C ALA A 178 1.21 16.64 -21.23
N GLU A 179 2.37 16.15 -21.61
CA GLU A 179 2.72 15.85 -22.99
C GLU A 179 2.58 14.35 -23.28
N GLY A 180 2.24 14.05 -24.53
CA GLY A 180 2.06 12.68 -24.96
C GLY A 180 0.73 12.04 -24.57
N GLY A 181 0.57 10.80 -24.95
CA GLY A 181 -0.60 9.99 -24.64
C GLY A 181 -0.59 9.45 -23.22
N GLU A 182 -1.71 8.87 -22.82
CA GLU A 182 -1.77 8.11 -21.56
C GLU A 182 -0.88 6.87 -21.64
N GLN A 183 -0.20 6.62 -20.54
CA GLN A 183 0.65 5.45 -20.35
C GLN A 183 0.16 4.68 -19.13
N GLU A 184 0.37 3.37 -19.14
CA GLU A 184 0.14 2.55 -17.94
C GLU A 184 1.41 2.57 -17.09
N ILE A 185 1.26 2.95 -15.84
CA ILE A 185 2.32 2.85 -14.83
C ILE A 185 2.00 1.73 -13.84
N THR A 186 3.03 1.15 -13.25
CA THR A 186 2.92 0.14 -12.18
C THR A 186 3.45 0.71 -10.87
N LEU A 187 2.68 0.46 -9.83
CA LEU A 187 2.97 0.83 -8.46
C LEU A 187 3.13 -0.41 -7.60
#